data_77b5c9e846854b2a8ebc0922b8335306
#
_entry.id   77b5c9e846854b2a8ebc0922b8335306
#
_cell.length_a   1.000
_cell.length_b   1.000
_cell.length_c   1.000
_cell.angle_alpha   90.00
_cell.angle_beta   90.00
_cell.angle_gamma   90.00
#
_symmetry.space_group_name_H-M   'P 1'
#
loop_
_entity.id
_entity.type
_entity.pdbx_description
1 polymer ?
#
loop_
_entity_poly.entity_id
_entity_poly.type
_entity_poly.pdbx_seq_one_letter_code
_entity_poly.pdbx_strand_id
1 'polypeptide(L)'
;IPEALSLLVQAREEGLEVSCDVYPYCAGSTQLLHLLPQDFLAGGTDAVAARLRDPAQRDILRERIAHGRDFDNIAQMVGWDNIRLTTLHRPEFQPLTGKTLAQAARLLGLEPVDCLCHVLAEEACNVTMIDFITCDEDIERILRAPFASVISDSLYPTEGLPHPRVYGTFTRILETFVRERHALTLPEAVQRMT
;
A
#
# COMPACT_ATOMS: atom_id res chain seq x y z
N ILE A 1 11.04 9.56 -0.38
CA ILE A 1 11.44 9.25 -1.78
C ILE A 1 12.76 9.95 -2.16
N PRO A 2 12.99 11.27 -1.94
CA PRO A 2 14.24 11.92 -2.34
C PRO A 2 15.49 11.26 -1.77
N GLU A 3 15.48 10.91 -0.49
CA GLU A 3 16.61 10.25 0.19
C GLU A 3 16.89 8.86 -0.41
N ALA A 4 15.85 8.04 -0.61
CA ALA A 4 16.00 6.72 -1.22
C ALA A 4 16.57 6.81 -2.65
N LEU A 5 16.08 7.76 -3.45
CA LEU A 5 16.60 7.99 -4.80
C LEU A 5 18.07 8.44 -4.79
N SER A 6 18.46 9.29 -3.82
CA SER A 6 19.85 9.71 -3.64
C SER A 6 20.80 8.53 -3.33
N LEU A 7 20.34 7.56 -2.52
CA LEU A 7 21.10 6.34 -2.24
C LEU A 7 21.35 5.50 -3.49
N LEU A 8 20.33 5.39 -4.36
CA LEU A 8 20.46 4.68 -5.65
C LEU A 8 21.45 5.40 -6.59
N VAL A 9 21.39 6.74 -6.64
CA VAL A 9 22.34 7.54 -7.41
C VAL A 9 23.78 7.32 -6.91
N GLN A 10 23.99 7.42 -5.59
CA GLN A 10 25.29 7.19 -4.98
C GLN A 10 25.82 5.78 -5.29
N ALA A 11 24.99 4.75 -5.13
CA ALA A 11 25.38 3.38 -5.43
C ALA A 11 25.86 3.22 -6.89
N ARG A 12 25.19 3.90 -7.84
CA ARG A 12 25.61 3.90 -9.25
C ARG A 12 26.94 4.66 -9.47
N GLU A 13 27.14 5.76 -8.78
CA GLU A 13 28.41 6.51 -8.81
C GLU A 13 29.59 5.67 -8.25
N GLU A 14 29.31 4.80 -7.30
CA GLU A 14 30.25 3.82 -6.75
C GLU A 14 30.48 2.60 -7.68
N GLY A 15 29.81 2.56 -8.84
CA GLY A 15 29.97 1.52 -9.86
C GLY A 15 29.05 0.31 -9.71
N LEU A 16 28.04 0.37 -8.84
CA LEU A 16 27.04 -0.69 -8.69
C LEU A 16 25.97 -0.59 -9.78
N GLU A 17 25.59 -1.70 -10.38
CA GLU A 17 24.45 -1.79 -11.30
C GLU A 17 23.14 -1.92 -10.49
N VAL A 18 22.51 -0.80 -10.21
CA VAL A 18 21.22 -0.74 -9.52
C VAL A 18 20.17 -0.06 -10.39
N SER A 19 18.92 -0.51 -10.29
CA SER A 19 17.74 0.07 -10.92
C SER A 19 16.60 0.14 -9.92
N CYS A 20 15.53 0.82 -10.29
CA CYS A 20 14.29 0.83 -9.50
C CYS A 20 13.08 0.74 -10.41
N ASP A 21 12.02 0.17 -9.85
CA ASP A 21 10.73 0.06 -10.50
C ASP A 21 9.75 1.07 -9.92
N VAL A 22 8.83 1.56 -10.76
CA VAL A 22 7.79 2.50 -10.34
C VAL A 22 6.50 2.26 -11.14
N TYR A 23 5.36 2.38 -10.47
CA TYR A 23 4.06 2.48 -11.13
C TYR A 23 3.46 3.88 -10.92
N PRO A 24 2.66 4.40 -11.87
CA PRO A 24 2.25 5.81 -11.89
C PRO A 24 0.99 6.09 -11.05
N TYR A 25 0.95 5.62 -9.81
CA TYR A 25 -0.17 5.84 -8.88
C TYR A 25 0.33 6.21 -7.49
N CYS A 26 -0.38 7.14 -6.84
CA CYS A 26 -0.05 7.62 -5.51
C CYS A 26 -0.43 6.64 -4.38
N ALA A 27 -0.94 5.47 -4.73
CA ALA A 27 -1.38 4.48 -3.78
C ALA A 27 -0.76 3.11 -4.06
N GLY A 28 -0.47 2.38 -2.99
CA GLY A 28 -0.14 0.97 -2.99
C GLY A 28 -1.39 0.09 -2.93
N SER A 29 -1.21 -1.21 -3.15
CA SER A 29 -2.25 -2.22 -2.91
C SER A 29 -1.60 -3.49 -2.39
N THR A 30 -2.02 -3.93 -1.22
CA THR A 30 -1.47 -5.11 -0.55
C THR A 30 -2.48 -5.73 0.42
N GLN A 31 -2.06 -6.74 1.17
CA GLN A 31 -2.87 -7.36 2.22
C GLN A 31 -2.98 -6.43 3.44
N LEU A 32 -4.16 -6.33 4.04
CA LEU A 32 -4.39 -5.55 5.27
C LEU A 32 -3.52 -6.00 6.45
N LEU A 33 -3.07 -7.27 6.43
CA LEU A 33 -2.12 -7.84 7.38
C LEU A 33 -0.81 -7.06 7.50
N HIS A 34 -0.39 -6.35 6.45
CA HIS A 34 0.85 -5.56 6.46
C HIS A 34 0.79 -4.34 7.40
N LEU A 35 -0.36 -4.05 7.99
CA LEU A 35 -0.47 -3.07 9.07
C LEU A 35 0.00 -3.62 10.43
N LEU A 36 0.21 -4.94 10.53
CA LEU A 36 0.62 -5.60 11.76
C LEU A 36 2.14 -5.77 11.83
N PRO A 37 2.74 -5.66 13.04
CA PRO A 37 4.12 -6.06 13.25
C PRO A 37 4.37 -7.54 12.91
N GLN A 38 5.57 -7.86 12.43
CA GLN A 38 5.93 -9.20 11.95
C GLN A 38 5.68 -10.34 12.96
N ASP A 39 5.94 -10.09 14.24
CA ASP A 39 5.72 -11.07 15.30
C ASP A 39 4.22 -11.37 15.55
N PHE A 40 3.33 -10.42 15.19
CA PHE A 40 1.89 -10.66 15.20
C PHE A 40 1.44 -11.64 14.11
N LEU A 41 2.22 -11.82 13.06
CA LEU A 41 1.91 -12.72 11.93
C LEU A 41 2.36 -14.17 12.18
N ALA A 42 3.07 -14.44 13.27
CA ALA A 42 3.59 -15.78 13.56
C ALA A 42 2.48 -16.80 13.83
N GLY A 43 2.65 -18.03 13.32
CA GLY A 43 1.79 -19.17 13.62
C GLY A 43 0.63 -19.41 12.64
N GLY A 44 0.58 -18.67 11.53
CA GLY A 44 -0.48 -18.81 10.51
C GLY A 44 -1.77 -18.06 10.85
N THR A 45 -2.71 -18.04 9.91
CA THR A 45 -3.92 -17.19 9.96
C THR A 45 -4.80 -17.42 11.19
N ASP A 46 -4.96 -18.67 11.62
CA ASP A 46 -5.77 -18.99 12.82
C ASP A 46 -5.15 -18.43 14.10
N ALA A 47 -3.83 -18.53 14.23
CA ALA A 47 -3.10 -18.00 15.38
C ALA A 47 -3.13 -16.45 15.36
N VAL A 48 -3.03 -15.83 14.20
CA VAL A 48 -3.18 -14.39 14.03
C VAL A 48 -4.58 -13.96 14.43
N ALA A 49 -5.63 -14.61 13.90
CA ALA A 49 -7.01 -14.30 14.22
C ALA A 49 -7.31 -14.46 15.73
N ALA A 50 -6.78 -15.51 16.36
CA ALA A 50 -6.93 -15.71 17.80
C ALA A 50 -6.25 -14.57 18.60
N ARG A 51 -5.04 -14.17 18.21
CA ARG A 51 -4.30 -13.06 18.80
C ARG A 51 -5.04 -11.74 18.66
N LEU A 52 -5.63 -11.47 17.48
CA LEU A 52 -6.40 -10.26 17.24
C LEU A 52 -7.76 -10.22 17.99
N ARG A 53 -8.27 -11.37 18.46
CA ARG A 53 -9.45 -11.44 19.34
C ARG A 53 -9.12 -11.22 20.83
N ASP A 54 -7.86 -11.39 21.22
CA ASP A 54 -7.41 -11.21 22.60
C ASP A 54 -7.30 -9.71 22.94
N PRO A 55 -8.07 -9.20 23.93
CA PRO A 55 -8.00 -7.79 24.32
C PRO A 55 -6.60 -7.34 24.76
N ALA A 56 -5.85 -8.18 25.47
CA ALA A 56 -4.50 -7.84 25.93
C ALA A 56 -3.53 -7.67 24.73
N GLN A 57 -3.68 -8.50 23.69
CA GLN A 57 -2.89 -8.37 22.47
C GLN A 57 -3.28 -7.13 21.66
N ARG A 58 -4.56 -6.75 21.64
CA ARG A 58 -5.01 -5.50 21.01
C ARG A 58 -4.44 -4.27 21.70
N ASP A 59 -4.35 -4.27 23.01
CA ASP A 59 -3.75 -3.16 23.77
C ASP A 59 -2.25 -3.02 23.43
N ILE A 60 -1.53 -4.13 23.36
CA ILE A 60 -0.13 -4.14 22.91
C ILE A 60 -0.03 -3.61 21.45
N LEU A 61 -0.89 -4.07 20.57
CA LEU A 61 -0.90 -3.62 19.16
C LEU A 61 -1.19 -2.12 19.05
N ARG A 62 -2.13 -1.61 19.86
CA ARG A 62 -2.48 -0.18 19.89
C ARG A 62 -1.28 0.68 20.27
N GLU A 63 -0.55 0.30 21.32
CA GLU A 63 0.67 0.98 21.74
C GLU A 63 1.77 0.91 20.66
N ARG A 64 1.94 -0.26 20.03
CA ARG A 64 2.94 -0.43 18.97
C ARG A 64 2.61 0.38 17.73
N ILE A 65 1.36 0.44 17.29
CA ILE A 65 0.96 1.28 16.15
C ILE A 65 1.12 2.76 16.49
N ALA A 66 0.79 3.18 17.74
CA ALA A 66 0.92 4.57 18.14
C ALA A 66 2.39 5.03 18.25
N HIS A 67 3.27 4.18 18.73
CA HIS A 67 4.63 4.58 19.14
C HIS A 67 5.76 3.72 18.61
N GLY A 68 5.48 2.54 18.04
CA GLY A 68 6.49 1.59 17.57
C GLY A 68 7.22 2.08 16.31
N ARG A 69 8.54 1.77 16.24
CA ARG A 69 9.42 2.07 15.12
C ARG A 69 10.22 0.83 14.68
N ASP A 70 9.82 -0.33 15.13
CA ASP A 70 10.49 -1.62 14.93
C ASP A 70 9.88 -2.40 13.75
N PHE A 71 8.94 -1.79 13.03
CA PHE A 71 8.33 -2.34 11.82
C PHE A 71 7.87 -1.20 10.89
N ASP A 72 7.52 -1.55 9.65
CA ASP A 72 6.96 -0.60 8.66
C ASP A 72 5.54 -0.22 9.06
N ASN A 73 5.43 0.82 9.88
CA ASN A 73 4.18 1.26 10.48
C ASN A 73 3.37 2.13 9.50
N ILE A 74 2.78 1.49 8.48
CA ILE A 74 1.99 2.15 7.43
C ILE A 74 0.87 2.99 8.04
N ALA A 75 0.19 2.48 9.07
CA ALA A 75 -0.90 3.21 9.72
C ALA A 75 -0.43 4.55 10.33
N GLN A 76 0.77 4.58 10.91
CA GLN A 76 1.37 5.81 11.42
C GLN A 76 1.84 6.73 10.29
N MET A 77 2.38 6.17 9.21
CA MET A 77 2.90 6.96 8.07
C MET A 77 1.79 7.67 7.32
N VAL A 78 0.68 7.00 7.03
CA VAL A 78 -0.37 7.54 6.15
C VAL A 78 -1.64 7.96 6.89
N GLY A 79 -1.89 7.42 8.08
CA GLY A 79 -3.12 7.63 8.84
C GLY A 79 -4.30 6.78 8.35
N TRP A 80 -5.26 6.54 9.24
CA TRP A 80 -6.40 5.65 9.01
C TRP A 80 -7.37 6.11 7.91
N ASP A 81 -7.40 7.39 7.59
CA ASP A 81 -8.20 7.96 6.51
C ASP A 81 -7.60 7.73 5.12
N ASN A 82 -6.34 7.30 5.05
CA ASN A 82 -5.63 6.99 3.81
C ASN A 82 -5.45 5.48 3.56
N ILE A 83 -6.06 4.63 4.38
CA ILE A 83 -6.08 3.17 4.20
C ILE A 83 -7.49 2.75 3.85
N ARG A 84 -7.71 2.20 2.66
CA ARG A 84 -9.01 1.83 2.12
C ARG A 84 -9.16 0.31 2.00
N LEU A 85 -10.23 -0.23 2.53
CA LEU A 85 -10.59 -1.65 2.40
C LEU A 85 -11.08 -1.93 0.98
N THR A 86 -10.57 -2.97 0.31
CA THR A 86 -10.88 -3.24 -1.10
C THR A 86 -11.48 -4.60 -1.37
N THR A 87 -11.10 -5.63 -0.61
CA THR A 87 -11.71 -6.96 -0.72
C THR A 87 -12.13 -7.44 0.64
N LEU A 88 -13.42 -7.74 0.78
CA LEU A 88 -14.05 -8.29 1.97
C LEU A 88 -15.00 -9.39 1.49
N HIS A 89 -15.04 -10.52 2.18
CA HIS A 89 -15.79 -11.70 1.71
C HIS A 89 -17.10 -11.90 2.47
N ARG A 90 -17.14 -11.58 3.77
CA ARG A 90 -18.34 -11.78 4.58
C ARG A 90 -19.43 -10.77 4.25
N PRO A 91 -20.70 -11.20 4.11
CA PRO A 91 -21.82 -10.29 3.76
C PRO A 91 -21.96 -9.09 4.68
N GLU A 92 -21.73 -9.25 5.98
CA GLU A 92 -21.82 -8.19 6.98
C GLU A 92 -20.76 -7.10 6.79
N PHE A 93 -19.63 -7.40 6.16
CA PHE A 93 -18.57 -6.44 5.88
C PHE A 93 -18.60 -5.86 4.47
N GLN A 94 -19.44 -6.37 3.57
CA GLN A 94 -19.56 -5.81 2.21
C GLN A 94 -19.83 -4.30 2.18
N PRO A 95 -20.62 -3.71 3.11
CA PRO A 95 -20.82 -2.26 3.16
C PRO A 95 -19.54 -1.44 3.47
N LEU A 96 -18.49 -2.09 3.98
CA LEU A 96 -17.19 -1.47 4.26
C LEU A 96 -16.27 -1.43 3.04
N THR A 97 -16.57 -2.18 1.98
CA THR A 97 -15.78 -2.18 0.74
C THR A 97 -15.71 -0.77 0.15
N GLY A 98 -14.51 -0.30 -0.13
CA GLY A 98 -14.25 1.05 -0.60
C GLY A 98 -14.23 2.14 0.48
N LYS A 99 -14.54 1.80 1.75
CA LYS A 99 -14.42 2.74 2.87
C LYS A 99 -12.99 2.79 3.38
N THR A 100 -12.60 3.93 3.94
CA THR A 100 -11.34 4.01 4.69
C THR A 100 -11.47 3.29 6.03
N LEU A 101 -10.36 2.87 6.63
CA LEU A 101 -10.39 2.23 7.96
C LEU A 101 -11.01 3.14 9.02
N ALA A 102 -10.75 4.46 8.95
CA ALA A 102 -11.42 5.42 9.82
C ALA A 102 -12.94 5.48 9.59
N GLN A 103 -13.41 5.38 8.35
CA GLN A 103 -14.84 5.32 8.05
C GLN A 103 -15.47 4.01 8.51
N ALA A 104 -14.79 2.88 8.28
CA ALA A 104 -15.22 1.56 8.72
C ALA A 104 -15.32 1.50 10.25
N ALA A 105 -14.34 2.03 10.96
CA ALA A 105 -14.33 2.12 12.42
C ALA A 105 -15.55 2.90 12.95
N ARG A 106 -15.84 4.07 12.37
CA ARG A 106 -17.02 4.86 12.73
C ARG A 106 -18.35 4.11 12.48
N LEU A 107 -18.45 3.39 11.35
CA LEU A 107 -19.65 2.61 11.02
C LEU A 107 -19.87 1.44 11.98
N LEU A 108 -18.80 0.83 12.47
CA LEU A 108 -18.84 -0.26 13.44
C LEU A 108 -18.90 0.20 14.90
N GLY A 109 -18.76 1.51 15.17
CA GLY A 109 -18.69 2.04 16.54
C GLY A 109 -17.41 1.62 17.28
N LEU A 110 -16.31 1.45 16.56
CA LEU A 110 -15.02 0.98 17.09
C LEU A 110 -13.92 2.04 16.93
N GLU A 111 -12.86 1.93 17.72
CA GLU A 111 -11.62 2.61 17.44
C GLU A 111 -10.89 1.97 16.23
N PRO A 112 -10.05 2.71 15.49
CA PRO A 112 -9.43 2.19 14.26
C PRO A 112 -8.64 0.89 14.44
N VAL A 113 -7.87 0.74 15.52
CA VAL A 113 -7.11 -0.49 15.79
C VAL A 113 -8.05 -1.66 16.09
N ASP A 114 -9.13 -1.42 16.85
CA ASP A 114 -10.13 -2.45 17.13
C ASP A 114 -10.89 -2.86 15.86
N CYS A 115 -11.19 -1.90 14.97
CA CYS A 115 -11.76 -2.17 13.66
C CYS A 115 -10.83 -3.03 12.81
N LEU A 116 -9.54 -2.69 12.72
CA LEU A 116 -8.51 -3.48 12.05
C LEU A 116 -8.48 -4.91 12.57
N CYS A 117 -8.39 -5.09 13.90
CA CYS A 117 -8.37 -6.40 14.54
C CYS A 117 -9.64 -7.20 14.27
N HIS A 118 -10.80 -6.56 14.38
CA HIS A 118 -12.09 -7.20 14.18
C HIS A 118 -12.26 -7.69 12.73
N VAL A 119 -12.02 -6.81 11.77
CA VAL A 119 -12.15 -7.15 10.34
C VAL A 119 -11.17 -8.25 9.94
N LEU A 120 -9.89 -8.16 10.32
CA LEU A 120 -8.91 -9.21 10.03
C LEU A 120 -9.26 -10.55 10.66
N ALA A 121 -9.67 -10.54 11.94
CA ALA A 121 -9.99 -11.79 12.65
C ALA A 121 -11.23 -12.49 12.07
N GLU A 122 -12.23 -11.73 11.65
CA GLU A 122 -13.47 -12.30 11.10
C GLU A 122 -13.34 -12.70 9.62
N GLU A 123 -12.53 -12.01 8.83
CA GLU A 123 -12.23 -12.32 7.43
C GLU A 123 -11.09 -13.36 7.27
N ALA A 124 -10.75 -14.09 8.33
CA ALA A 124 -9.65 -15.07 8.35
C ALA A 124 -8.34 -14.47 7.78
N CYS A 125 -8.08 -13.22 8.07
CA CYS A 125 -6.95 -12.43 7.60
C CYS A 125 -6.88 -12.25 6.07
N ASN A 126 -7.94 -12.56 5.33
CA ASN A 126 -7.99 -12.44 3.87
C ASN A 126 -8.66 -11.13 3.44
N VAL A 127 -8.00 -10.02 3.68
CA VAL A 127 -8.46 -8.66 3.35
C VAL A 127 -7.38 -7.93 2.59
N THR A 128 -7.76 -7.29 1.48
CA THR A 128 -6.84 -6.38 0.76
C THR A 128 -7.15 -4.93 1.06
N MET A 129 -6.14 -4.08 0.92
CA MET A 129 -6.24 -2.64 1.09
C MET A 129 -5.59 -1.88 -0.06
N ILE A 130 -5.93 -0.60 -0.14
CA ILE A 130 -5.18 0.43 -0.86
C ILE A 130 -4.73 1.46 0.16
N ASP A 131 -3.46 1.81 0.14
CA ASP A 131 -2.84 2.82 1.00
C ASP A 131 -2.27 3.97 0.18
N PHE A 132 -2.66 5.21 0.50
CA PHE A 132 -2.19 6.41 -0.20
C PHE A 132 -0.87 6.87 0.43
N ILE A 133 0.25 6.41 -0.13
CA ILE A 133 1.58 6.49 0.49
C ILE A 133 2.55 7.43 -0.23
N THR A 134 2.24 7.89 -1.45
CA THR A 134 3.10 8.77 -2.23
C THR A 134 2.31 9.86 -2.95
N CYS A 135 2.98 10.69 -3.74
CA CYS A 135 2.37 11.77 -4.54
C CYS A 135 2.92 11.78 -5.97
N ASP A 136 2.21 12.48 -6.88
CA ASP A 136 2.60 12.56 -8.29
C ASP A 136 3.99 13.18 -8.48
N GLU A 137 4.39 14.13 -7.63
CA GLU A 137 5.71 14.78 -7.66
C GLU A 137 6.84 13.78 -7.37
N ASP A 138 6.64 12.88 -6.43
CA ASP A 138 7.60 11.83 -6.11
C ASP A 138 7.68 10.78 -7.21
N ILE A 139 6.54 10.39 -7.78
CA ILE A 139 6.47 9.49 -8.94
C ILE A 139 7.21 10.12 -10.13
N GLU A 140 6.95 11.38 -10.45
CA GLU A 140 7.62 12.10 -11.52
C GLU A 140 9.13 12.16 -11.31
N ARG A 141 9.58 12.39 -10.07
CA ARG A 141 11.00 12.41 -9.72
C ARG A 141 11.68 11.06 -9.98
N ILE A 142 11.02 9.96 -9.64
CA ILE A 142 11.53 8.61 -9.94
C ILE A 142 11.53 8.36 -11.44
N LEU A 143 10.47 8.69 -12.14
CA LEU A 143 10.34 8.50 -13.59
C LEU A 143 11.42 9.24 -14.39
N ARG A 144 11.91 10.39 -13.89
CA ARG A 144 13.01 11.14 -14.50
C ARG A 144 14.38 10.48 -14.30
N ALA A 145 14.53 9.57 -13.35
CA ALA A 145 15.78 8.86 -13.13
C ALA A 145 16.06 7.90 -14.32
N PRO A 146 17.27 7.94 -14.94
CA PRO A 146 17.56 7.16 -16.14
C PRO A 146 17.59 5.65 -15.92
N PHE A 147 17.62 5.21 -14.68
CA PHE A 147 17.65 3.82 -14.24
C PHE A 147 16.30 3.34 -13.68
N ALA A 148 15.23 4.11 -13.83
CA ALA A 148 13.89 3.70 -13.43
C ALA A 148 13.17 2.98 -14.55
N SER A 149 12.44 1.92 -14.23
CA SER A 149 11.58 1.17 -15.14
C SER A 149 10.13 1.27 -14.69
N VAL A 150 9.20 1.29 -15.64
CA VAL A 150 7.76 1.30 -15.35
C VAL A 150 7.26 -0.13 -15.26
N ILE A 151 6.67 -0.46 -14.13
CA ILE A 151 5.99 -1.74 -13.92
C ILE A 151 4.53 -1.53 -13.54
N SER A 152 3.70 -2.54 -13.63
CA SER A 152 2.32 -2.48 -13.12
C SER A 152 2.21 -2.89 -11.66
N ASP A 153 3.09 -3.76 -11.19
CA ASP A 153 3.02 -4.38 -9.85
C ASP A 153 1.60 -4.92 -9.54
N SER A 154 0.95 -5.47 -10.57
CA SER A 154 -0.47 -5.82 -10.51
C SER A 154 -0.70 -7.15 -9.84
N LEU A 155 -1.60 -7.12 -8.85
CA LEU A 155 -2.27 -8.30 -8.34
C LEU A 155 -3.69 -8.33 -8.93
N TYR A 156 -4.09 -9.47 -9.48
CA TYR A 156 -5.41 -9.65 -10.08
C TYR A 156 -6.38 -10.26 -9.06
N PRO A 157 -7.12 -9.47 -8.30
CA PRO A 157 -8.11 -10.00 -7.40
C PRO A 157 -9.29 -10.56 -8.21
N THR A 158 -9.86 -11.67 -7.74
CA THR A 158 -11.07 -12.25 -8.34
C THR A 158 -12.34 -11.52 -7.89
N GLU A 159 -12.26 -10.76 -6.81
CA GLU A 159 -13.36 -10.06 -6.16
C GLU A 159 -12.91 -8.68 -5.63
N GLY A 160 -13.86 -7.84 -5.26
CA GLY A 160 -13.64 -6.54 -4.63
C GLY A 160 -13.31 -5.42 -5.62
N LEU A 161 -12.57 -4.43 -5.15
CA LEU A 161 -12.17 -3.24 -5.92
C LEU A 161 -10.68 -3.34 -6.29
N PRO A 162 -10.35 -3.74 -7.53
CA PRO A 162 -8.96 -3.81 -7.95
C PRO A 162 -8.32 -2.42 -8.00
N HIS A 163 -7.03 -2.36 -7.67
CA HIS A 163 -6.26 -1.14 -7.88
C HIS A 163 -6.19 -0.81 -9.38
N PRO A 164 -6.36 0.47 -9.82
CA PRO A 164 -6.36 0.82 -11.24
C PRO A 164 -5.05 0.49 -11.98
N ARG A 165 -3.95 0.24 -11.27
CA ARG A 165 -2.68 -0.23 -11.86
C ARG A 165 -2.80 -1.54 -12.62
N VAL A 166 -3.84 -2.35 -12.31
CA VAL A 166 -4.14 -3.60 -13.01
C VAL A 166 -4.40 -3.38 -14.50
N TYR A 167 -5.04 -2.26 -14.85
CA TYR A 167 -5.49 -2.00 -16.22
C TYR A 167 -4.83 -0.78 -16.87
N GLY A 168 -4.43 0.21 -16.08
CA GLY A 168 -4.13 1.55 -16.57
C GLY A 168 -2.68 2.00 -16.45
N THR A 169 -1.75 1.18 -15.95
CA THR A 169 -0.38 1.63 -15.65
C THR A 169 0.30 2.28 -16.86
N PHE A 170 0.43 1.57 -17.95
CA PHE A 170 1.19 2.06 -19.11
C PHE A 170 0.46 3.18 -19.84
N THR A 171 -0.86 3.12 -19.93
CA THR A 171 -1.68 4.19 -20.52
C THR A 171 -1.58 5.48 -19.71
N ARG A 172 -1.56 5.39 -18.36
CA ARG A 172 -1.41 6.54 -17.47
C ARG A 172 -0.04 7.22 -17.62
N ILE A 173 1.02 6.48 -17.90
CA ILE A 173 2.33 7.08 -18.22
C ILE A 173 2.20 7.99 -19.43
N LEU A 174 1.59 7.50 -20.52
CA LEU A 174 1.44 8.27 -21.74
C LEU A 174 0.49 9.46 -21.60
N GLU A 175 -0.61 9.29 -20.89
CA GLU A 175 -1.60 10.34 -20.66
C GLU A 175 -1.06 11.39 -19.68
N THR A 176 -0.78 10.99 -18.47
CA THR A 176 -0.46 11.93 -17.38
C THR A 176 0.97 12.47 -17.49
N PHE A 177 1.98 11.59 -17.65
CA PHE A 177 3.37 12.02 -17.55
C PHE A 177 4.00 12.48 -18.88
N VAL A 178 3.43 12.08 -20.02
CA VAL A 178 3.86 12.59 -21.33
C VAL A 178 2.99 13.75 -21.79
N ARG A 179 1.66 13.56 -21.90
CA ARG A 179 0.75 14.54 -22.54
C ARG A 179 0.36 15.70 -21.64
N GLU A 180 0.05 15.44 -20.37
CA GLU A 180 -0.47 16.46 -19.45
C GLU A 180 0.64 17.17 -18.69
N ARG A 181 1.52 16.42 -18.02
CA ARG A 181 2.56 16.98 -17.13
C ARG A 181 3.87 17.29 -17.88
N HIS A 182 4.08 16.77 -19.10
CA HIS A 182 5.33 16.91 -19.85
C HIS A 182 6.58 16.51 -19.05
N ALA A 183 6.42 15.52 -18.18
CA ALA A 183 7.49 15.02 -17.32
C ALA A 183 8.49 14.16 -18.09
N LEU A 184 8.01 13.46 -19.11
CA LEU A 184 8.78 12.63 -20.04
C LEU A 184 8.41 12.99 -21.48
N THR A 185 9.37 12.82 -22.39
CA THR A 185 9.08 12.71 -23.81
C THR A 185 8.52 11.32 -24.15
N LEU A 186 7.85 11.17 -25.29
CA LEU A 186 7.34 9.86 -25.71
C LEU A 186 8.46 8.80 -25.85
N PRO A 187 9.63 9.10 -26.46
CA PRO A 187 10.74 8.14 -26.49
C PRO A 187 11.24 7.73 -25.12
N GLU A 188 11.37 8.66 -24.17
CA GLU A 188 11.76 8.35 -22.80
C GLU A 188 10.73 7.44 -22.11
N ALA A 189 9.45 7.73 -22.26
CA ALA A 189 8.38 6.91 -21.71
C ALA A 189 8.43 5.48 -22.25
N VAL A 190 8.60 5.32 -23.57
CA VAL A 190 8.75 3.98 -24.20
C VAL A 190 9.97 3.27 -23.64
N GLN A 191 11.12 3.94 -23.53
CA GLN A 191 12.33 3.36 -22.97
C GLN A 191 12.16 2.88 -21.51
N ARG A 192 11.34 3.58 -20.70
CA ARG A 192 11.04 3.17 -19.33
C ARG A 192 10.09 1.96 -19.25
N MET A 193 9.31 1.72 -20.30
CA MET A 193 8.30 0.65 -20.36
C MET A 193 8.80 -0.62 -21.05
N THR A 194 9.98 -0.58 -21.68
CA THR A 194 10.59 -1.69 -22.45
C THR A 194 11.99 -1.99 -22.00
#